data_a3bebee9d51237f06e528210338da291
#
_entry.id   a3bebee9d51237f06e528210338da291
#
_cell.length_a   1.000
_cell.length_b   1.000
_cell.length_c   1.000
_cell.angle_alpha   90.00
_cell.angle_beta   90.00
_cell.angle_gamma   90.00
#
_symmetry.space_group_name_H-M   'P 1'
#
loop_
_entity.id
_entity.type
_entity.pdbx_description
1 polymer ?
#
loop_
_entity_poly.entity_id
_entity_poly.type
_entity_poly.pdbx_seq_one_letter_code
_entity_poly.pdbx_strand_id
1 'polypeptide(L)'
;MNIQDYINSYADWLKNEITFTKIGEYYEINTPFLDSDNDYLQFYVKQDGNELFFTDDGFTMNSLEMTGFSLTQNRKKQLISILNQYGVSLSGKELVLKAPANQFAQRKHAFTQCMIRVSDLYMTSRAKATSYFLDDIQSFFTQNDIFCMENVQFTGKSGFFHNYDFAIQRSRNKPERLCLAINNPTKTSMSNAIFAWEDTRPSRRDDSQLIVFLNDSNSISKGIEEGFANYNVNAIRWSNRTDSRNLDLLTA
;
A
#
# COMPACT_ATOMS: atom_id res chain seq x y z
N MET A 1 21.38 -24.02 -30.41
CA MET A 1 21.51 -22.90 -29.44
C MET A 1 21.61 -23.54 -28.06
N ASN A 2 22.65 -23.25 -27.30
CA ASN A 2 22.84 -23.83 -25.96
C ASN A 2 22.50 -22.75 -24.90
N ILE A 3 22.44 -23.11 -23.64
CA ILE A 3 22.09 -22.17 -22.55
C ILE A 3 23.07 -21.01 -22.45
N GLN A 4 24.34 -21.22 -22.82
CA GLN A 4 25.34 -20.16 -22.83
C GLN A 4 25.03 -19.08 -23.86
N ASP A 5 24.43 -19.42 -25.01
CA ASP A 5 24.02 -18.45 -26.04
C ASP A 5 22.94 -17.53 -25.52
N TYR A 6 21.98 -18.07 -24.73
CA TYR A 6 20.93 -17.25 -24.08
C TYR A 6 21.49 -16.33 -23.01
N ILE A 7 22.44 -16.82 -22.19
CA ILE A 7 23.11 -16.01 -21.18
C ILE A 7 23.88 -14.85 -21.83
N ASN A 8 24.62 -15.15 -22.91
CA ASN A 8 25.36 -14.12 -23.65
C ASN A 8 24.40 -13.10 -24.28
N SER A 9 23.32 -13.55 -24.91
CA SER A 9 22.29 -12.67 -25.49
C SER A 9 21.68 -11.72 -24.41
N TYR A 10 21.39 -12.26 -23.22
CA TYR A 10 20.90 -11.42 -22.12
C TYR A 10 21.95 -10.40 -21.65
N ALA A 11 23.21 -10.80 -21.54
CA ALA A 11 24.28 -9.90 -21.11
C ALA A 11 24.50 -8.77 -22.14
N ASP A 12 24.45 -9.10 -23.44
CA ASP A 12 24.57 -8.12 -24.53
C ASP A 12 23.39 -7.14 -24.53
N TRP A 13 22.17 -7.65 -24.38
CA TRP A 13 20.99 -6.83 -24.23
C TRP A 13 21.13 -5.88 -23.05
N LEU A 14 21.44 -6.40 -21.86
CA LEU A 14 21.57 -5.60 -20.64
C LEU A 14 22.64 -4.51 -20.76
N LYS A 15 23.76 -4.82 -21.44
CA LYS A 15 24.83 -3.86 -21.71
C LYS A 15 24.35 -2.70 -22.60
N ASN A 16 23.51 -2.99 -23.58
CA ASN A 16 23.01 -1.99 -24.53
C ASN A 16 21.92 -1.10 -23.90
N GLU A 17 21.13 -1.65 -22.97
CA GLU A 17 20.07 -0.93 -22.27
C GLU A 17 20.58 -0.03 -21.14
N ILE A 18 21.78 -0.29 -20.62
CA ILE A 18 22.40 0.58 -19.61
C ILE A 18 23.06 1.75 -20.33
N THR A 19 22.52 2.95 -20.13
CA THR A 19 23.06 4.18 -20.71
C THR A 19 23.54 5.13 -19.63
N PHE A 20 24.34 6.10 -20.01
CA PHE A 20 24.76 7.15 -19.07
C PHE A 20 24.87 8.50 -19.75
N THR A 21 24.65 9.57 -18.96
CA THR A 21 24.80 10.96 -19.36
C THR A 21 25.62 11.71 -18.31
N LYS A 22 26.56 12.54 -18.74
CA LYS A 22 27.32 13.36 -17.80
C LYS A 22 26.56 14.62 -17.43
N ILE A 23 26.32 14.82 -16.12
CA ILE A 23 25.63 15.99 -15.57
C ILE A 23 26.53 16.61 -14.48
N GLY A 24 27.24 17.69 -14.84
CA GLY A 24 28.20 18.33 -13.95
C GLY A 24 29.33 17.37 -13.56
N GLU A 25 29.47 17.10 -12.27
CA GLU A 25 30.46 16.17 -11.71
C GLU A 25 29.95 14.72 -11.63
N TYR A 26 28.66 14.49 -11.92
CA TYR A 26 28.03 13.18 -11.85
C TYR A 26 27.82 12.57 -13.22
N TYR A 27 27.70 11.26 -13.23
CA TYR A 27 27.18 10.49 -14.35
C TYR A 27 25.80 9.94 -13.93
N GLU A 28 24.76 10.38 -14.62
CA GLU A 28 23.44 9.76 -14.54
C GLU A 28 23.49 8.42 -15.24
N ILE A 29 23.09 7.37 -14.56
CA ILE A 29 23.04 6.01 -15.10
C ILE A 29 21.60 5.56 -15.17
N ASN A 30 21.12 5.30 -16.38
CA ASN A 30 19.81 4.73 -16.64
C ASN A 30 19.93 3.20 -16.75
N THR A 31 18.98 2.49 -16.20
CA THR A 31 18.97 1.02 -16.20
C THR A 31 17.64 0.49 -16.75
N PRO A 32 17.59 -0.73 -17.30
CA PRO A 32 16.35 -1.36 -17.72
C PRO A 32 15.58 -2.04 -16.56
N PHE A 33 15.94 -1.74 -15.33
CA PHE A 33 15.22 -2.25 -14.16
C PHE A 33 14.11 -1.27 -13.81
N LEU A 34 12.98 -1.81 -13.38
CA LEU A 34 11.80 -1.03 -13.03
C LEU A 34 11.65 -0.91 -11.52
N ASP A 35 11.11 0.21 -11.10
CA ASP A 35 10.63 0.41 -9.73
C ASP A 35 9.18 -0.10 -9.55
N SER A 36 8.56 0.21 -8.42
CA SER A 36 7.19 -0.18 -8.10
C SER A 36 6.11 0.48 -8.97
N ASP A 37 6.44 1.57 -9.63
CA ASP A 37 5.53 2.33 -10.51
C ASP A 37 5.74 2.00 -11.99
N ASN A 38 6.61 1.01 -12.29
CA ASN A 38 7.08 0.61 -13.62
C ASN A 38 7.90 1.69 -14.33
N ASP A 39 8.54 2.57 -13.58
CA ASP A 39 9.49 3.53 -14.11
C ASP A 39 10.91 2.96 -14.08
N TYR A 40 11.73 3.32 -15.07
CA TYR A 40 13.11 2.88 -15.15
C TYR A 40 13.95 3.48 -14.02
N LEU A 41 14.67 2.62 -13.31
CA LEU A 41 15.56 3.05 -12.24
C LEU A 41 16.76 3.81 -12.80
N GLN A 42 16.95 5.00 -12.25
CA GLN A 42 18.08 5.87 -12.55
C GLN A 42 18.77 6.30 -11.26
N PHE A 43 20.07 6.47 -11.31
CA PHE A 43 20.88 6.94 -10.20
C PHE A 43 22.13 7.65 -10.70
N TYR A 44 22.83 8.32 -9.81
CA TYR A 44 23.98 9.16 -10.13
C TYR A 44 25.25 8.59 -9.52
N VAL A 45 26.36 8.69 -10.25
CA VAL A 45 27.68 8.27 -9.79
C VAL A 45 28.67 9.40 -10.01
N LYS A 46 29.41 9.74 -8.96
CA LYS A 46 30.57 10.64 -9.02
C LYS A 46 31.83 9.86 -8.70
N GLN A 47 32.90 10.12 -9.44
CA GLN A 47 34.23 9.61 -9.12
C GLN A 47 35.06 10.68 -8.46
N ASP A 48 35.68 10.35 -7.33
CA ASP A 48 36.67 11.17 -6.65
C ASP A 48 37.93 10.34 -6.40
N GLY A 49 38.96 10.59 -7.20
CA GLY A 49 40.18 9.77 -7.21
C GLY A 49 39.87 8.29 -7.50
N ASN A 50 40.14 7.43 -6.53
CA ASN A 50 39.90 5.98 -6.63
C ASN A 50 38.60 5.55 -5.94
N GLU A 51 37.76 6.47 -5.47
CA GLU A 51 36.46 6.21 -4.87
C GLU A 51 35.32 6.62 -5.79
N LEU A 52 34.23 5.89 -5.70
CA LEU A 52 32.95 6.16 -6.33
C LEU A 52 31.93 6.48 -5.27
N PHE A 53 31.15 7.52 -5.53
CA PHE A 53 29.99 7.89 -4.74
C PHE A 53 28.73 7.71 -5.58
N PHE A 54 27.82 6.87 -5.10
CA PHE A 54 26.52 6.61 -5.70
C PHE A 54 25.44 7.33 -4.91
N THR A 55 24.45 7.89 -5.59
CA THR A 55 23.25 8.47 -4.98
C THR A 55 22.04 8.33 -5.91
N ASP A 56 20.85 8.16 -5.34
CA ASP A 56 19.58 8.22 -6.06
C ASP A 56 18.94 9.62 -6.04
N ASP A 57 19.66 10.62 -5.50
CA ASP A 57 19.17 12.00 -5.31
C ASP A 57 17.82 12.06 -4.55
N GLY A 58 17.58 11.07 -3.69
CA GLY A 58 16.36 10.98 -2.87
C GLY A 58 15.11 10.49 -3.62
N PHE A 59 15.25 10.08 -4.88
CA PHE A 59 14.12 9.64 -5.70
C PHE A 59 13.32 8.53 -5.03
N THR A 60 13.99 7.47 -4.58
CA THR A 60 13.32 6.28 -4.00
C THR A 60 12.50 6.63 -2.75
N MET A 61 13.06 7.42 -1.85
CA MET A 61 12.35 7.81 -0.62
C MET A 61 11.22 8.80 -0.89
N ASN A 62 11.38 9.73 -1.84
CA ASN A 62 10.31 10.64 -2.23
C ASN A 62 9.16 9.91 -2.91
N SER A 63 9.43 8.97 -3.83
CA SER A 63 8.40 8.11 -4.43
C SER A 63 7.62 7.34 -3.36
N LEU A 64 8.31 6.72 -2.40
CA LEU A 64 7.64 6.03 -1.29
C LEU A 64 6.71 6.95 -0.49
N GLU A 65 7.13 8.17 -0.17
CA GLU A 65 6.28 9.12 0.55
C GLU A 65 5.02 9.49 -0.25
N MET A 66 5.13 9.63 -1.57
CA MET A 66 3.99 9.90 -2.45
C MET A 66 2.94 8.78 -2.44
N THR A 67 3.33 7.53 -2.18
CA THR A 67 2.39 6.41 -2.01
C THR A 67 1.68 6.40 -0.65
N GLY A 68 1.89 7.41 0.19
CA GLY A 68 1.38 7.45 1.57
C GLY A 68 2.19 6.60 2.56
N PHE A 69 3.39 6.15 2.16
CA PHE A 69 4.32 5.48 3.06
C PHE A 69 4.84 6.47 4.11
N SER A 70 4.57 6.19 5.38
CA SER A 70 5.10 6.96 6.50
C SER A 70 6.18 6.16 7.22
N LEU A 71 7.31 6.77 7.51
CA LEU A 71 8.46 6.12 8.14
C LEU A 71 8.24 5.95 9.66
N THR A 72 7.40 4.98 10.05
CA THR A 72 7.21 4.58 11.46
C THR A 72 8.48 3.91 12.01
N GLN A 73 8.58 3.76 13.35
CA GLN A 73 9.73 3.11 13.99
C GLN A 73 10.02 1.70 13.44
N ASN A 74 8.99 0.90 13.20
CA ASN A 74 9.15 -0.44 12.65
C ASN A 74 9.59 -0.41 11.18
N ARG A 75 9.02 0.46 10.36
CA ARG A 75 9.43 0.64 8.97
C ARG A 75 10.84 1.19 8.86
N LYS A 76 11.23 2.09 9.77
CA LYS A 76 12.62 2.58 9.84
C LYS A 76 13.60 1.46 10.13
N LYS A 77 13.28 0.54 11.06
CA LYS A 77 14.10 -0.64 11.33
C LYS A 77 14.21 -1.54 10.10
N GLN A 78 13.11 -1.76 9.40
CA GLN A 78 13.07 -2.56 8.18
C GLN A 78 13.89 -1.91 7.06
N LEU A 79 13.74 -0.61 6.82
CA LEU A 79 14.54 0.16 5.87
C LEU A 79 16.03 0.03 6.18
N ILE A 80 16.44 0.30 7.43
CA ILE A 80 17.85 0.19 7.84
C ILE A 80 18.37 -1.25 7.62
N SER A 81 17.57 -2.26 7.92
CA SER A 81 17.96 -3.65 7.67
C SER A 81 18.23 -3.92 6.20
N ILE A 82 17.37 -3.42 5.31
CA ILE A 82 17.57 -3.53 3.85
C ILE A 82 18.85 -2.80 3.45
N LEU A 83 19.02 -1.54 3.84
CA LEU A 83 20.19 -0.74 3.47
C LEU A 83 21.50 -1.44 3.87
N ASN A 84 21.55 -1.97 5.09
CA ASN A 84 22.73 -2.67 5.60
C ASN A 84 23.09 -3.92 4.79
N GLN A 85 22.10 -4.65 4.26
CA GLN A 85 22.35 -5.83 3.43
C GLN A 85 23.12 -5.50 2.14
N TYR A 86 22.93 -4.29 1.61
CA TYR A 86 23.56 -3.85 0.35
C TYR A 86 24.73 -2.89 0.58
N GLY A 87 25.05 -2.56 1.84
CA GLY A 87 26.09 -1.60 2.18
C GLY A 87 25.73 -0.17 1.75
N VAL A 88 24.44 0.13 1.68
CA VAL A 88 23.90 1.47 1.37
C VAL A 88 23.57 2.18 2.68
N SER A 89 23.66 3.50 2.69
CA SER A 89 23.30 4.36 3.81
C SER A 89 22.21 5.35 3.38
N LEU A 90 21.46 5.88 4.36
CA LEU A 90 20.51 6.96 4.14
C LEU A 90 21.11 8.28 4.62
N SER A 91 21.22 9.26 3.72
CA SER A 91 21.66 10.63 4.00
C SER A 91 20.50 11.59 3.72
N GLY A 92 19.81 12.05 4.77
CA GLY A 92 18.53 12.74 4.57
C GLY A 92 17.50 11.80 3.95
N LYS A 93 17.15 12.02 2.70
CA LYS A 93 16.29 11.13 1.88
C LYS A 93 17.05 10.35 0.80
N GLU A 94 18.33 10.66 0.62
CA GLU A 94 19.15 10.03 -0.41
C GLU A 94 19.66 8.66 0.03
N LEU A 95 19.53 7.67 -0.84
CA LEU A 95 20.26 6.41 -0.74
C LEU A 95 21.67 6.66 -1.26
N VAL A 96 22.68 6.43 -0.42
CA VAL A 96 24.08 6.72 -0.77
C VAL A 96 24.98 5.51 -0.52
N LEU A 97 25.95 5.30 -1.41
CA LEU A 97 26.96 4.25 -1.27
C LEU A 97 28.32 4.80 -1.71
N LYS A 98 29.38 4.51 -0.93
CA LYS A 98 30.78 4.76 -1.30
C LYS A 98 31.50 3.45 -1.54
N ALA A 99 32.32 3.40 -2.57
CA ALA A 99 33.08 2.19 -2.90
C ALA A 99 34.33 2.49 -3.70
N PRO A 100 35.38 1.65 -3.63
CA PRO A 100 36.52 1.70 -4.52
C PRO A 100 36.11 1.55 -6.00
N ALA A 101 36.75 2.26 -6.91
CA ALA A 101 36.42 2.27 -8.34
C ALA A 101 36.50 0.86 -8.98
N ASN A 102 37.40 0.01 -8.52
CA ASN A 102 37.53 -1.36 -8.99
C ASN A 102 36.36 -2.30 -8.58
N GLN A 103 35.45 -1.83 -7.72
CA GLN A 103 34.25 -2.58 -7.31
C GLN A 103 32.96 -2.06 -8.00
N PHE A 104 33.08 -1.20 -9.02
CA PHE A 104 31.93 -0.59 -9.67
C PHE A 104 30.82 -1.59 -10.04
N ALA A 105 31.16 -2.66 -10.71
CA ALA A 105 30.17 -3.63 -11.20
C ALA A 105 29.33 -4.24 -10.07
N GLN A 106 29.99 -4.72 -9.01
CA GLN A 106 29.32 -5.34 -7.86
C GLN A 106 28.51 -4.29 -7.07
N ARG A 107 29.05 -3.09 -6.91
CA ARG A 107 28.40 -2.02 -6.14
C ARG A 107 27.25 -1.39 -6.89
N LYS A 108 27.37 -1.20 -8.20
CA LYS A 108 26.28 -0.80 -9.07
C LYS A 108 25.11 -1.80 -8.97
N HIS A 109 25.42 -3.09 -9.07
CA HIS A 109 24.41 -4.14 -8.96
C HIS A 109 23.74 -4.13 -7.58
N ALA A 110 24.51 -4.07 -6.49
CA ALA A 110 23.99 -3.99 -5.12
C ALA A 110 23.13 -2.74 -4.90
N PHE A 111 23.56 -1.58 -5.41
CA PHE A 111 22.82 -0.33 -5.29
C PHE A 111 21.48 -0.38 -6.01
N THR A 112 21.45 -0.90 -7.25
CA THR A 112 20.21 -1.10 -8.01
C THR A 112 19.25 -2.05 -7.29
N GLN A 113 19.74 -3.19 -6.77
CA GLN A 113 18.91 -4.10 -5.99
C GLN A 113 18.38 -3.47 -4.70
N CYS A 114 19.20 -2.63 -4.05
CA CYS A 114 18.78 -1.89 -2.86
C CYS A 114 17.62 -0.94 -3.19
N MET A 115 17.73 -0.17 -4.27
CA MET A 115 16.67 0.74 -4.71
C MET A 115 15.35 -0.01 -4.96
N ILE A 116 15.38 -1.11 -5.71
CA ILE A 116 14.20 -1.98 -5.94
C ILE A 116 13.61 -2.42 -4.60
N ARG A 117 14.45 -2.95 -3.71
CA ARG A 117 14.02 -3.50 -2.44
C ARG A 117 13.43 -2.45 -1.49
N VAL A 118 13.97 -1.21 -1.53
CA VAL A 118 13.43 -0.09 -0.77
C VAL A 118 12.11 0.39 -1.41
N SER A 119 12.05 0.48 -2.73
CA SER A 119 10.83 0.84 -3.46
C SER A 119 9.69 -0.13 -3.12
N ASP A 120 9.93 -1.43 -3.02
CA ASP A 120 8.93 -2.44 -2.64
C ASP A 120 8.29 -2.22 -1.25
N LEU A 121 8.88 -1.37 -0.40
CA LEU A 121 8.26 -1.01 0.88
C LEU A 121 6.92 -0.29 0.72
N TYR A 122 6.60 0.23 -0.49
CA TYR A 122 5.28 0.82 -0.78
C TYR A 122 4.14 -0.17 -0.48
N MET A 123 4.37 -1.48 -0.65
CA MET A 123 3.42 -2.55 -0.34
C MET A 123 2.98 -2.52 1.13
N THR A 124 3.80 -1.94 2.00
CA THR A 124 3.49 -1.75 3.42
C THR A 124 2.81 -0.41 3.71
N SER A 125 2.56 0.42 2.70
CA SER A 125 1.86 1.70 2.88
C SER A 125 0.45 1.48 3.42
N ARG A 126 -0.07 2.46 4.16
CA ARG A 126 -1.42 2.36 4.71
C ARG A 126 -2.48 2.31 3.60
N ALA A 127 -2.28 3.09 2.55
CA ALA A 127 -3.20 3.12 1.41
C ALA A 127 -3.25 1.76 0.71
N LYS A 128 -2.10 1.13 0.45
CA LYS A 128 -2.04 -0.17 -0.22
C LYS A 128 -2.62 -1.30 0.64
N ALA A 129 -2.29 -1.31 1.95
CA ALA A 129 -2.87 -2.28 2.88
C ALA A 129 -4.41 -2.16 2.97
N THR A 130 -4.95 -0.93 2.89
CA THR A 130 -6.41 -0.70 2.83
C THR A 130 -6.98 -1.21 1.51
N SER A 131 -6.33 -0.95 0.38
CA SER A 131 -6.76 -1.46 -0.93
C SER A 131 -6.86 -2.98 -0.94
N TYR A 132 -5.86 -3.69 -0.44
CA TYR A 132 -5.92 -5.16 -0.35
C TYR A 132 -7.07 -5.66 0.52
N PHE A 133 -7.38 -5.00 1.61
CA PHE A 133 -8.50 -5.38 2.46
C PHE A 133 -9.85 -5.17 1.75
N LEU A 134 -9.98 -4.13 0.94
CA LEU A 134 -11.16 -3.92 0.09
C LEU A 134 -11.29 -5.00 -0.98
N ASP A 135 -10.19 -5.37 -1.64
CA ASP A 135 -10.14 -6.43 -2.65
C ASP A 135 -10.55 -7.79 -2.03
N ASP A 136 -10.13 -8.07 -0.79
CA ASP A 136 -10.52 -9.28 -0.04
C ASP A 136 -12.03 -9.29 0.23
N ILE A 137 -12.62 -8.15 0.65
CA ILE A 137 -14.06 -8.03 0.88
C ILE A 137 -14.85 -8.23 -0.42
N GLN A 138 -14.42 -7.61 -1.50
CA GLN A 138 -15.03 -7.73 -2.82
C GLN A 138 -15.00 -9.20 -3.32
N SER A 139 -13.84 -9.86 -3.14
CA SER A 139 -13.71 -11.29 -3.48
C SER A 139 -14.64 -12.16 -2.64
N PHE A 140 -14.75 -11.86 -1.35
CA PHE A 140 -15.70 -12.57 -0.46
C PHE A 140 -17.16 -12.34 -0.86
N PHE A 141 -17.55 -11.12 -1.26
CA PHE A 141 -18.90 -10.84 -1.74
C PHE A 141 -19.19 -11.62 -3.02
N THR A 142 -18.27 -11.64 -3.97
CA THR A 142 -18.41 -12.39 -5.21
C THR A 142 -18.58 -13.91 -4.95
N GLN A 143 -17.79 -14.49 -4.04
CA GLN A 143 -17.84 -15.91 -3.69
C GLN A 143 -19.14 -16.32 -3.00
N ASN A 144 -19.85 -15.38 -2.38
CA ASN A 144 -21.09 -15.63 -1.63
C ASN A 144 -22.33 -15.03 -2.33
N ASP A 145 -22.23 -14.68 -3.62
CA ASP A 145 -23.32 -14.10 -4.41
C ASP A 145 -23.94 -12.83 -3.77
N ILE A 146 -23.11 -12.01 -3.10
CA ILE A 146 -23.54 -10.76 -2.49
C ILE A 146 -23.34 -9.63 -3.51
N PHE A 147 -24.43 -9.14 -4.09
CA PHE A 147 -24.40 -8.06 -5.06
C PHE A 147 -24.38 -6.70 -4.36
N CYS A 148 -23.40 -5.86 -4.70
CA CYS A 148 -23.23 -4.54 -4.12
C CYS A 148 -22.79 -3.52 -5.17
N MET A 149 -22.98 -2.24 -4.85
CA MET A 149 -22.31 -1.13 -5.51
C MET A 149 -21.07 -0.76 -4.71
N GLU A 150 -20.01 -0.37 -5.41
CA GLU A 150 -18.73 0.02 -4.81
C GLU A 150 -18.56 1.53 -4.80
N ASN A 151 -17.79 2.05 -3.84
CA ASN A 151 -17.40 3.46 -3.76
C ASN A 151 -18.59 4.42 -3.85
N VAL A 152 -19.62 4.19 -3.04
CA VAL A 152 -20.81 5.03 -3.03
C VAL A 152 -20.64 6.25 -2.13
N GLN A 153 -21.23 7.37 -2.52
CA GLN A 153 -21.16 8.61 -1.76
C GLN A 153 -22.55 9.15 -1.47
N PHE A 154 -22.76 9.60 -0.26
CA PHE A 154 -24.02 10.22 0.17
C PHE A 154 -23.76 11.55 0.87
N THR A 155 -24.67 12.51 0.67
CA THR A 155 -24.65 13.77 1.41
C THR A 155 -25.31 13.55 2.77
N GLY A 156 -24.61 13.92 3.83
CA GLY A 156 -25.14 13.86 5.19
C GLY A 156 -26.05 15.06 5.52
N LYS A 157 -26.70 14.99 6.68
CA LYS A 157 -27.51 16.09 7.27
C LYS A 157 -26.70 17.39 7.45
N SER A 158 -25.41 17.26 7.75
CA SER A 158 -24.50 18.40 7.88
C SER A 158 -24.15 19.07 6.55
N GLY A 159 -24.48 18.45 5.41
CA GLY A 159 -24.06 18.86 4.07
C GLY A 159 -22.70 18.28 3.65
N PHE A 160 -22.01 17.54 4.53
CA PHE A 160 -20.78 16.85 4.16
C PHE A 160 -21.09 15.60 3.33
N PHE A 161 -20.12 15.26 2.46
CA PHE A 161 -20.15 14.02 1.71
C PHE A 161 -19.47 12.91 2.53
N HIS A 162 -20.15 11.76 2.61
CA HIS A 162 -19.63 10.55 3.26
C HIS A 162 -19.51 9.44 2.25
N ASN A 163 -18.32 8.83 2.18
CA ASN A 163 -18.03 7.70 1.30
C ASN A 163 -18.23 6.39 2.06
N TYR A 164 -18.85 5.42 1.39
CA TYR A 164 -18.96 4.05 1.85
C TYR A 164 -18.34 3.13 0.82
N ASP A 165 -17.58 2.16 1.30
CA ASP A 165 -16.82 1.26 0.40
C ASP A 165 -17.77 0.41 -0.44
N PHE A 166 -18.87 -0.08 0.18
CA PHE A 166 -19.89 -0.85 -0.54
C PHE A 166 -21.30 -0.46 -0.07
N ALA A 167 -22.26 -0.65 -0.96
CA ALA A 167 -23.69 -0.56 -0.65
C ALA A 167 -24.41 -1.81 -1.19
N ILE A 168 -24.96 -2.62 -0.28
CA ILE A 168 -25.79 -3.76 -0.59
C ILE A 168 -27.23 -3.26 -0.67
N GLN A 169 -27.83 -3.42 -1.83
CA GLN A 169 -29.17 -2.90 -2.08
C GLN A 169 -30.22 -3.64 -1.23
N ARG A 170 -31.32 -2.95 -1.01
CA ARG A 170 -32.49 -3.52 -0.37
C ARG A 170 -33.04 -4.66 -1.22
N SER A 171 -33.39 -5.77 -0.58
CA SER A 171 -34.17 -6.86 -1.17
C SER A 171 -35.60 -6.85 -0.60
N ARG A 172 -36.39 -7.88 -0.95
CA ARG A 172 -37.76 -8.06 -0.40
C ARG A 172 -37.73 -8.27 1.12
N ASN A 173 -36.69 -8.95 1.62
CA ASN A 173 -36.62 -9.45 2.99
C ASN A 173 -35.54 -8.73 3.83
N LYS A 174 -34.68 -7.96 3.24
CA LYS A 174 -33.53 -7.33 3.90
C LYS A 174 -33.47 -5.84 3.59
N PRO A 175 -33.10 -4.99 4.55
CA PRO A 175 -32.91 -3.55 4.33
C PRO A 175 -31.73 -3.24 3.45
N GLU A 176 -31.55 -1.97 3.11
CA GLU A 176 -30.29 -1.45 2.55
C GLU A 176 -29.18 -1.53 3.60
N ARG A 177 -27.99 -1.95 3.19
CA ARG A 177 -26.81 -2.03 4.06
C ARG A 177 -25.67 -1.24 3.43
N LEU A 178 -25.24 -0.17 4.11
CA LEU A 178 -24.02 0.55 3.76
C LEU A 178 -22.86 -0.13 4.48
N CYS A 179 -21.74 -0.29 3.79
CA CYS A 179 -20.59 -1.03 4.32
C CYS A 179 -19.34 -0.17 4.34
N LEU A 180 -18.61 -0.22 5.44
CA LEU A 180 -17.28 0.40 5.61
C LEU A 180 -16.26 -0.68 5.98
N ALA A 181 -15.07 -0.58 5.38
CA ALA A 181 -13.92 -1.43 5.69
C ALA A 181 -12.91 -0.65 6.55
N ILE A 182 -12.63 -1.15 7.73
CA ILE A 182 -11.64 -0.56 8.64
C ILE A 182 -10.44 -1.51 8.76
N ASN A 183 -9.40 -1.24 7.96
CA ASN A 183 -8.19 -2.07 7.95
C ASN A 183 -7.35 -1.92 9.24
N ASN A 184 -7.45 -0.81 9.95
CA ASN A 184 -6.79 -0.60 11.24
C ASN A 184 -7.80 -0.05 12.26
N PRO A 185 -8.53 -0.92 12.98
CA PRO A 185 -9.55 -0.51 13.95
C PRO A 185 -8.95 0.27 15.12
N THR A 186 -9.31 1.54 15.22
CA THR A 186 -8.91 2.46 16.30
C THR A 186 -10.13 3.22 16.81
N LYS A 187 -10.02 3.87 17.98
CA LYS A 187 -11.07 4.74 18.49
C LYS A 187 -11.44 5.84 17.48
N THR A 188 -10.44 6.40 16.81
CA THR A 188 -10.66 7.47 15.80
C THR A 188 -11.42 6.92 14.59
N SER A 189 -11.03 5.76 14.04
CA SER A 189 -11.74 5.17 12.88
C SER A 189 -13.18 4.77 13.24
N MET A 190 -13.40 4.26 14.46
CA MET A 190 -14.73 3.98 14.98
C MET A 190 -15.57 5.27 15.08
N SER A 191 -15.04 6.32 15.70
CA SER A 191 -15.78 7.60 15.86
C SER A 191 -16.11 8.22 14.51
N ASN A 192 -15.20 8.17 13.54
CA ASN A 192 -15.43 8.68 12.18
C ASN A 192 -16.53 7.89 11.45
N ALA A 193 -16.53 6.56 11.56
CA ALA A 193 -17.56 5.71 10.95
C ALA A 193 -18.94 5.96 11.56
N ILE A 194 -19.03 6.08 12.89
CA ILE A 194 -20.27 6.39 13.60
C ILE A 194 -20.77 7.78 13.20
N PHE A 195 -19.89 8.81 13.19
CA PHE A 195 -20.27 10.15 12.76
C PHE A 195 -20.80 10.15 11.32
N ALA A 196 -20.08 9.52 10.39
CA ALA A 196 -20.52 9.43 9.00
C ALA A 196 -21.89 8.78 8.87
N TRP A 197 -22.14 7.72 9.64
CA TRP A 197 -23.43 7.03 9.65
C TRP A 197 -24.56 7.90 10.25
N GLU A 198 -24.37 8.45 11.43
CA GLU A 198 -25.37 9.28 12.10
C GLU A 198 -25.72 10.53 11.28
N ASP A 199 -24.77 11.06 10.52
CA ASP A 199 -25.00 12.18 9.62
C ASP A 199 -25.71 11.76 8.31
N THR A 200 -25.43 10.57 7.79
CA THR A 200 -26.03 10.03 6.55
C THR A 200 -27.40 9.42 6.79
N ARG A 201 -27.59 8.73 7.92
CA ARG A 201 -28.80 7.96 8.24
C ARG A 201 -30.11 8.73 8.04
N PRO A 202 -30.25 10.02 8.43
CA PRO A 202 -31.49 10.79 8.22
C PRO A 202 -31.89 10.96 6.75
N SER A 203 -30.96 10.82 5.82
CA SER A 203 -31.20 10.87 4.36
C SER A 203 -31.51 9.51 3.75
N ARG A 204 -31.47 8.45 4.56
CA ARG A 204 -31.76 7.07 4.16
C ARG A 204 -33.12 6.60 4.68
N ARG A 205 -33.47 5.35 4.41
CA ARG A 205 -34.68 4.74 4.99
C ARG A 205 -34.44 4.42 6.46
N ASP A 206 -35.51 4.42 7.24
CA ASP A 206 -35.45 4.17 8.68
C ASP A 206 -34.87 2.79 9.02
N ASP A 207 -35.06 1.80 8.13
CA ASP A 207 -34.59 0.43 8.27
C ASP A 207 -33.16 0.22 7.73
N SER A 208 -32.54 1.21 7.07
CA SER A 208 -31.17 1.12 6.55
C SER A 208 -30.17 0.86 7.68
N GLN A 209 -29.13 0.10 7.40
CA GLN A 209 -28.14 -0.36 8.36
C GLN A 209 -26.72 -0.01 7.94
N LEU A 210 -25.85 0.22 8.92
CA LEU A 210 -24.41 0.25 8.71
C LEU A 210 -23.81 -1.09 9.12
N ILE A 211 -22.95 -1.64 8.26
CA ILE A 211 -22.11 -2.78 8.52
C ILE A 211 -20.65 -2.34 8.43
N VAL A 212 -19.84 -2.67 9.41
CA VAL A 212 -18.42 -2.32 9.42
C VAL A 212 -17.60 -3.60 9.45
N PHE A 213 -16.76 -3.82 8.43
CA PHE A 213 -15.78 -4.89 8.42
C PHE A 213 -14.52 -4.44 9.13
N LEU A 214 -14.12 -5.18 10.15
CA LEU A 214 -12.92 -4.89 10.95
C LEU A 214 -11.82 -5.89 10.59
N ASN A 215 -10.71 -5.42 10.05
CA ASN A 215 -9.55 -6.28 9.88
C ASN A 215 -8.94 -6.57 11.26
N ASP A 216 -9.03 -7.82 11.69
CA ASP A 216 -8.56 -8.33 12.97
C ASP A 216 -7.30 -9.19 12.87
N SER A 217 -6.49 -8.99 11.81
CA SER A 217 -5.14 -9.56 11.70
C SER A 217 -4.25 -9.14 12.87
N ASN A 218 -4.55 -7.99 13.48
CA ASN A 218 -4.01 -7.55 14.76
C ASN A 218 -5.13 -7.51 15.80
N SER A 219 -4.76 -7.55 17.09
CA SER A 219 -5.73 -7.50 18.19
C SER A 219 -6.57 -6.21 18.15
N ILE A 220 -7.89 -6.35 18.22
CA ILE A 220 -8.83 -5.22 18.32
C ILE A 220 -9.18 -5.00 19.80
N SER A 221 -9.17 -3.74 20.24
CA SER A 221 -9.62 -3.38 21.59
C SER A 221 -11.13 -3.65 21.74
N LYS A 222 -11.53 -4.30 22.83
CA LYS A 222 -12.95 -4.60 23.15
C LYS A 222 -13.83 -3.35 23.10
N GLY A 223 -13.35 -2.20 23.54
CA GLY A 223 -14.09 -0.95 23.51
C GLY A 223 -14.47 -0.45 22.13
N ILE A 224 -13.83 -0.94 21.05
CA ILE A 224 -14.19 -0.58 19.67
C ILE A 224 -15.48 -1.32 19.26
N GLU A 225 -15.57 -2.62 19.53
CA GLU A 225 -16.76 -3.42 19.21
C GLU A 225 -17.98 -3.02 20.04
N GLU A 226 -17.76 -2.82 21.35
CA GLU A 226 -18.79 -2.29 22.27
C GLU A 226 -19.26 -0.90 21.82
N GLY A 227 -18.35 -0.05 21.33
CA GLY A 227 -18.67 1.25 20.79
C GLY A 227 -19.61 1.16 19.59
N PHE A 228 -19.33 0.31 18.62
CA PHE A 228 -20.23 0.08 17.49
C PHE A 228 -21.59 -0.47 17.92
N ALA A 229 -21.60 -1.45 18.83
CA ALA A 229 -22.83 -2.04 19.33
C ALA A 229 -23.74 -1.02 20.04
N ASN A 230 -23.17 -0.09 20.82
CA ASN A 230 -23.92 0.98 21.50
C ASN A 230 -24.61 1.95 20.53
N TYR A 231 -24.12 2.06 19.29
CA TYR A 231 -24.74 2.86 18.21
C TYR A 231 -25.57 2.02 17.23
N ASN A 232 -25.88 0.76 17.57
CA ASN A 232 -26.61 -0.18 16.71
C ASN A 232 -25.94 -0.39 15.33
N VAL A 233 -24.62 -0.35 15.29
CA VAL A 233 -23.81 -0.62 14.09
C VAL A 233 -23.34 -2.07 14.13
N ASN A 234 -23.55 -2.80 13.04
CA ASN A 234 -23.11 -4.19 12.91
C ASN A 234 -21.62 -4.23 12.59
N ALA A 235 -20.77 -4.53 13.56
CA ALA A 235 -19.33 -4.72 13.36
C ALA A 235 -19.03 -6.20 13.16
N ILE A 236 -18.41 -6.55 12.03
CA ILE A 236 -18.01 -7.91 11.66
C ILE A 236 -16.49 -8.00 11.67
N ARG A 237 -15.93 -8.84 12.53
CA ARG A 237 -14.51 -9.22 12.43
C ARG A 237 -14.27 -9.97 11.13
N TRP A 238 -13.23 -9.63 10.43
CA TRP A 238 -12.92 -10.29 9.17
C TRP A 238 -12.70 -11.81 9.31
N SER A 239 -12.10 -12.24 10.43
CA SER A 239 -11.96 -13.66 10.75
C SER A 239 -13.29 -14.41 10.89
N ASN A 240 -14.37 -13.71 11.27
CA ASN A 240 -15.69 -14.30 11.53
C ASN A 240 -16.70 -14.03 10.40
N ARG A 241 -16.26 -13.51 9.24
CA ARG A 241 -17.13 -13.12 8.12
C ARG A 241 -18.02 -14.25 7.59
N THR A 242 -17.57 -15.50 7.73
CA THR A 242 -18.26 -16.70 7.25
C THR A 242 -19.23 -17.30 8.26
N ASP A 243 -19.32 -16.75 9.47
CA ASP A 243 -20.29 -17.20 10.46
C ASP A 243 -21.72 -17.02 9.92
N SER A 244 -22.59 -17.98 10.18
CA SER A 244 -23.98 -18.01 9.64
C SER A 244 -24.74 -16.71 9.94
N ARG A 245 -24.57 -16.14 11.14
CA ARG A 245 -25.19 -14.88 11.52
C ARG A 245 -24.70 -13.71 10.64
N ASN A 246 -23.40 -13.67 10.36
CA ASN A 246 -22.80 -12.60 9.57
C ASN A 246 -23.15 -12.74 8.09
N LEU A 247 -23.17 -13.98 7.58
CA LEU A 247 -23.65 -14.24 6.23
C LEU A 247 -25.13 -13.87 6.08
N ASP A 248 -25.98 -14.18 7.06
CA ASP A 248 -27.36 -13.77 7.03
C ASP A 248 -27.58 -12.26 7.01
N LEU A 249 -26.70 -11.49 7.66
CA LEU A 249 -26.72 -10.01 7.58
C LEU A 249 -26.39 -9.49 6.18
N LEU A 250 -25.60 -10.21 5.42
CA LEU A 250 -25.03 -9.77 4.12
C LEU A 250 -25.84 -10.29 2.94
N THR A 251 -26.35 -11.49 3.01
CA THR A 251 -27.13 -12.13 1.92
C THR A 251 -28.55 -11.58 1.82
N ALA A 252 -29.18 -11.80 0.66
CA ALA A 252 -30.52 -11.26 0.33
C ALA A 252 -31.69 -12.02 1.02
#